data_2fac5f3e10df1eea615d9d65fda1fcc4
#
_entry.id   2fac5f3e10df1eea615d9d65fda1fcc4
#
_cell.length_a   1.000
_cell.length_b   1.000
_cell.length_c   1.000
_cell.angle_alpha   90.00
_cell.angle_beta   90.00
_cell.angle_gamma   90.00
#
_symmetry.space_group_name_H-M   'P 1'
#
loop_
_entity.id
_entity.type
_entity.pdbx_description
1 polymer ?
#
loop_
_entity_poly.entity_id
_entity_poly.type
_entity_poly.pdbx_seq_one_letter_code
_entity_poly.pdbx_strand_id
1 'polypeptide(L)'
;GLPLVSLALHRTLVKELAFVRQLPVLQRLHIGETLVEDLSPLAGVNLSRLVFTPSRIKRGMNVARSLYGLREIGTVFDDGGRDITSPGAFWAKFSP
;
A
#
# COMPACT_ATOMS: atom_id res chain seq x y z
N GLY A 1 15.63 5.39 13.96
CA GLY A 1 14.70 6.13 13.14
C GLY A 1 13.48 6.59 13.91
N LEU A 2 12.68 7.42 13.28
CA LEU A 2 11.45 7.92 13.88
C LEU A 2 10.41 6.79 13.94
N PRO A 3 9.61 6.72 15.02
CA PRO A 3 8.56 5.70 15.13
C PRO A 3 7.32 6.08 14.31
N LEU A 4 7.50 6.11 13.00
CA LEU A 4 6.43 6.50 12.08
C LEU A 4 5.47 5.32 11.86
N VAL A 5 4.22 5.50 12.23
CA VAL A 5 3.19 4.46 12.12
C VAL A 5 2.36 4.62 10.86
N SER A 6 2.12 5.84 10.42
CA SER A 6 1.28 6.13 9.27
C SER A 6 1.97 7.12 8.34
N LEU A 7 1.95 6.85 7.05
CA LEU A 7 2.58 7.71 6.06
C LEU A 7 1.64 7.88 4.88
N ALA A 8 1.28 9.11 4.58
CA ALA A 8 0.41 9.44 3.46
C ALA A 8 1.20 10.21 2.41
N LEU A 9 1.39 9.59 1.26
CA LEU A 9 2.14 10.16 0.13
C LEU A 9 1.28 10.29 -1.12
N HIS A 10 -0.04 10.19 -0.98
CA HIS A 10 -0.93 10.27 -2.13
C HIS A 10 -0.73 11.59 -2.90
N ARG A 11 -0.85 11.51 -4.22
CA ARG A 11 -0.69 12.64 -5.14
C ARG A 11 0.68 13.30 -5.05
N THR A 12 1.72 12.53 -4.71
CA THR A 12 3.10 13.03 -4.72
C THR A 12 3.86 12.41 -5.88
N LEU A 13 5.10 12.86 -6.09
CA LEU A 13 5.96 12.36 -7.15
C LEU A 13 6.81 11.17 -6.72
N VAL A 14 6.50 10.56 -5.58
CA VAL A 14 7.27 9.41 -5.11
C VAL A 14 7.18 8.26 -6.11
N LYS A 15 8.32 7.63 -6.39
CA LYS A 15 8.41 6.53 -7.35
C LYS A 15 8.80 5.21 -6.71
N GLU A 16 9.58 5.26 -5.64
CA GLU A 16 10.19 4.07 -5.04
C GLU A 16 9.80 3.93 -3.59
N LEU A 17 9.64 2.70 -3.14
CA LEU A 17 9.22 2.38 -1.78
C LEU A 17 10.32 1.75 -0.93
N ALA A 18 11.57 1.73 -1.43
CA ALA A 18 12.67 1.11 -0.68
C ALA A 18 12.83 1.70 0.72
N PHE A 19 12.54 2.99 0.89
CA PHE A 19 12.65 3.67 2.19
C PHE A 19 11.72 3.07 3.25
N VAL A 20 10.64 2.42 2.84
CA VAL A 20 9.67 1.82 3.78
C VAL A 20 10.34 0.75 4.65
N ARG A 21 11.35 0.08 4.11
CA ARG A 21 12.06 -0.95 4.86
C ARG A 21 12.87 -0.39 6.03
N GLN A 22 13.05 0.92 6.07
CA GLN A 22 13.72 1.61 7.18
C GLN A 22 12.73 2.17 8.20
N LEU A 23 11.44 1.85 8.04
CA LEU A 23 10.38 2.32 8.93
C LEU A 23 9.75 1.11 9.62
N PRO A 24 10.41 0.55 10.65
CA PRO A 24 10.06 -0.76 11.21
C PRO A 24 8.68 -0.82 11.87
N VAL A 25 8.12 0.33 12.26
CA VAL A 25 6.80 0.35 12.92
C VAL A 25 5.71 0.91 12.01
N LEU A 26 6.01 1.12 10.74
CA LEU A 26 5.00 1.61 9.80
C LEU A 26 3.89 0.58 9.63
N GLN A 27 2.65 0.99 9.81
CA GLN A 27 1.48 0.12 9.70
C GLN A 27 0.52 0.54 8.61
N ARG A 28 0.48 1.83 8.27
CA ARG A 28 -0.44 2.35 7.26
C ARG A 28 0.33 3.14 6.22
N LEU A 29 0.15 2.76 4.96
CA LEU A 29 0.82 3.42 3.84
C LEU A 29 -0.22 3.81 2.79
N HIS A 30 -0.24 5.09 2.45
CA HIS A 30 -1.13 5.65 1.44
C HIS A 30 -0.29 6.19 0.28
N ILE A 31 -0.30 5.49 -0.83
CA ILE A 31 0.48 5.85 -2.02
C ILE A 31 -0.40 5.96 -3.27
N GLY A 32 -1.68 6.24 -3.07
CA GLY A 32 -2.59 6.44 -4.20
C GLY A 32 -2.18 7.63 -5.05
N GLU A 33 -2.32 7.51 -6.36
CA GLU A 33 -2.02 8.57 -7.32
C GLU A 33 -0.58 9.08 -7.24
N THR A 34 0.35 8.16 -6.95
CA THR A 34 1.79 8.45 -6.99
C THR A 34 2.39 7.85 -8.26
N LEU A 35 3.70 8.02 -8.44
CA LEU A 35 4.42 7.43 -9.57
C LEU A 35 4.98 6.04 -9.27
N VAL A 36 4.57 5.44 -8.15
CA VAL A 36 5.02 4.11 -7.76
C VAL A 36 4.46 3.06 -8.74
N GLU A 37 5.35 2.24 -9.29
CA GLU A 37 4.99 1.18 -10.21
C GLU A 37 5.39 -0.21 -9.70
N ASP A 38 6.15 -0.27 -8.61
CA ASP A 38 6.71 -1.50 -8.08
C ASP A 38 6.46 -1.62 -6.60
N LEU A 39 5.73 -2.64 -6.19
CA LEU A 39 5.43 -2.92 -4.78
C LEU A 39 6.41 -3.92 -4.15
N SER A 40 7.40 -4.40 -4.91
CA SER A 40 8.34 -5.39 -4.37
C SER A 40 9.04 -4.96 -3.07
N PRO A 41 9.38 -3.67 -2.85
CA PRO A 41 10.00 -3.28 -1.59
C PRO A 41 9.14 -3.54 -0.36
N LEU A 42 7.84 -3.77 -0.54
CA LEU A 42 6.94 -4.06 0.57
C LEU A 42 7.02 -5.50 1.06
N ALA A 43 7.81 -6.35 0.39
CA ALA A 43 7.95 -7.74 0.80
C ALA A 43 8.46 -7.82 2.25
N GLY A 44 7.74 -8.53 3.11
CA GLY A 44 8.11 -8.67 4.51
C GLY A 44 7.77 -7.49 5.40
N VAL A 45 7.23 -6.41 4.86
CA VAL A 45 6.81 -5.26 5.64
C VAL A 45 5.44 -5.56 6.28
N ASN A 46 5.30 -5.25 7.56
CA ASN A 46 4.10 -5.61 8.32
C ASN A 46 3.06 -4.48 8.29
N LEU A 47 2.49 -4.24 7.12
CA LEU A 47 1.44 -3.23 6.97
C LEU A 47 0.09 -3.77 7.39
N SER A 48 -0.74 -2.92 8.00
CA SER A 48 -2.13 -3.25 8.30
C SER A 48 -3.08 -2.57 7.32
N ARG A 49 -2.66 -1.47 6.71
CA ARG A 49 -3.46 -0.76 5.70
C ARG A 49 -2.57 -0.34 4.53
N LEU A 50 -3.05 -0.57 3.32
CA LEU A 50 -2.38 -0.13 2.10
C LEU A 50 -3.40 0.51 1.16
N VAL A 51 -3.13 1.74 0.74
CA VAL A 51 -3.92 2.42 -0.29
C VAL A 51 -2.97 2.72 -1.45
N PHE A 52 -3.32 2.25 -2.64
CA PHE A 52 -2.46 2.41 -3.81
C PHE A 52 -3.32 2.47 -5.08
N THR A 53 -2.70 2.84 -6.21
CA THR A 53 -3.39 2.89 -7.49
C THR A 53 -3.02 1.66 -8.32
N PRO A 54 -3.85 0.62 -8.36
CA PRO A 54 -3.49 -0.65 -9.00
C PRO A 54 -3.13 -0.51 -10.48
N SER A 55 -3.77 0.40 -11.18
CA SER A 55 -3.51 0.60 -12.62
C SER A 55 -2.10 1.07 -12.91
N ARG A 56 -1.40 1.60 -11.93
CA ARG A 56 -0.02 2.07 -12.10
C ARG A 56 1.01 1.03 -11.72
N ILE A 57 0.61 -0.03 -11.04
CA ILE A 57 1.55 -1.05 -10.57
C ILE A 57 1.87 -2.01 -11.70
N LYS A 58 3.16 -2.13 -12.01
CA LYS A 58 3.67 -3.03 -13.06
C LYS A 58 4.39 -4.23 -12.48
N ARG A 59 4.85 -4.14 -11.23
CA ARG A 59 5.59 -5.21 -10.56
C ARG A 59 5.19 -5.30 -9.11
N GLY A 60 5.30 -6.50 -8.54
CA GLY A 60 5.10 -6.67 -7.09
C GLY A 60 3.66 -6.74 -6.65
N MET A 61 2.70 -6.89 -7.55
CA MET A 61 1.31 -7.05 -7.14
C MET A 61 1.12 -8.28 -6.26
N ASN A 62 1.87 -9.35 -6.54
CA ASN A 62 1.84 -10.56 -5.73
C ASN A 62 2.39 -10.31 -4.32
N VAL A 63 3.28 -9.34 -4.16
CA VAL A 63 3.78 -8.96 -2.84
C VAL A 63 2.65 -8.38 -2.00
N ALA A 64 1.83 -7.50 -2.60
CA ALA A 64 0.68 -6.95 -1.89
C ALA A 64 -0.28 -8.06 -1.43
N ARG A 65 -0.48 -9.08 -2.26
CA ARG A 65 -1.33 -10.21 -1.90
C ARG A 65 -0.77 -11.04 -0.75
N SER A 66 0.54 -11.03 -0.57
CA SER A 66 1.21 -11.85 0.44
C SER A 66 1.44 -11.12 1.77
N LEU A 67 0.94 -9.90 1.93
CA LEU A 67 1.10 -9.14 3.17
C LEU A 67 0.14 -9.68 4.24
N TYR A 68 0.67 -10.54 5.09
CA TYR A 68 -0.15 -11.28 6.06
C TYR A 68 -0.82 -10.39 7.10
N GLY A 69 -0.18 -9.30 7.49
CA GLY A 69 -0.74 -8.38 8.48
C GLY A 69 -1.77 -7.43 7.92
N LEU A 70 -1.95 -7.43 6.60
CA LEU A 70 -2.84 -6.48 5.94
C LEU A 70 -4.30 -6.78 6.28
N ARG A 71 -5.01 -5.78 6.77
CA ARG A 71 -6.42 -5.89 7.14
C ARG A 71 -7.31 -4.99 6.31
N GLU A 72 -6.74 -3.92 5.77
CA GLU A 72 -7.48 -2.94 5.00
C GLU A 72 -6.69 -2.59 3.74
N ILE A 73 -7.38 -2.51 2.62
CA ILE A 73 -6.78 -2.16 1.34
C ILE A 73 -7.75 -1.27 0.56
N GLY A 74 -7.22 -0.27 -0.14
CA GLY A 74 -8.04 0.62 -0.92
C GLY A 74 -7.27 1.17 -2.11
N THR A 75 -7.98 1.85 -3.00
CA THR A 75 -7.41 2.37 -4.24
C THR A 75 -7.46 3.89 -4.33
N VAL A 76 -8.19 4.55 -3.43
CA VAL A 76 -8.35 6.00 -3.42
C VAL A 76 -8.20 6.50 -1.99
N PHE A 77 -7.53 7.63 -1.82
CA PHE A 77 -7.52 8.29 -0.53
C PHE A 77 -8.87 8.98 -0.32
N ASP A 78 -9.62 8.53 0.66
CA ASP A 78 -10.96 9.02 0.98
C ASP A 78 -11.08 9.17 2.50
N ASP A 79 -11.34 10.38 2.96
CA ASP A 79 -11.50 10.67 4.39
C ASP A 79 -12.61 9.83 5.02
N GLY A 80 -13.62 9.49 4.24
CA GLY A 80 -14.70 8.62 4.71
C GLY A 80 -14.36 7.15 4.73
N GLY A 81 -13.23 6.76 4.16
CA GLY A 81 -12.80 5.37 4.12
C GLY A 81 -13.68 4.46 3.28
N ARG A 82 -14.46 5.03 2.38
CA ARG A 82 -15.44 4.26 1.61
C ARG A 82 -14.84 3.28 0.63
N ASP A 83 -13.61 3.54 0.19
CA ASP A 83 -12.90 2.69 -0.75
C ASP A 83 -12.13 1.57 -0.05
N ILE A 84 -12.01 1.63 1.26
CA ILE A 84 -11.20 0.68 2.03
C ILE A 84 -12.04 -0.57 2.32
N THR A 85 -11.51 -1.72 1.95
CA THR A 85 -12.16 -3.02 2.16
C THR A 85 -11.17 -3.99 2.77
N SER A 86 -11.64 -5.21 3.09
CA SER A 86 -10.74 -6.27 3.51
C SER A 86 -9.94 -6.76 2.29
N PRO A 87 -8.71 -7.28 2.49
CA PRO A 87 -7.92 -7.81 1.39
C PRO A 87 -8.63 -8.92 0.63
N GLY A 88 -9.34 -9.81 1.34
CA GLY A 88 -10.08 -10.87 0.68
C GLY A 88 -11.12 -10.33 -0.30
N ALA A 89 -11.89 -9.34 0.12
CA ALA A 89 -12.90 -8.72 -0.73
C ALA A 89 -12.25 -7.99 -1.91
N PHE A 90 -11.14 -7.31 -1.67
CA PHE A 90 -10.43 -6.59 -2.71
C PHE A 90 -9.92 -7.54 -3.80
N TRP A 91 -9.19 -8.59 -3.38
CA TRP A 91 -8.60 -9.52 -4.34
C TRP A 91 -9.64 -10.38 -5.06
N ALA A 92 -10.84 -10.54 -4.48
CA ALA A 92 -11.92 -11.23 -5.16
C ALA A 92 -12.44 -10.43 -6.35
N LYS A 93 -12.39 -9.09 -6.25
CA LYS A 93 -12.84 -8.21 -7.34
C LYS A 93 -11.73 -7.84 -8.30
N PHE A 94 -10.51 -7.73 -7.81
CA PHE A 94 -9.37 -7.29 -8.61
C PHE A 94 -8.61 -8.49 -9.15
N SER A 95 -8.65 -8.64 -10.47
CA SER A 95 -7.94 -9.71 -11.17
C SER A 95 -6.85 -9.08 -12.02
N PRO A 96 -5.58 -9.20 -11.63
CA PRO A 96 -4.49 -8.64 -12.42
C PRO A 96 -4.29 -9.36 -13.73
#